data_68a51d7681c0ac809fb12a6cb959f857
#
_entry.id   68a51d7681c0ac809fb12a6cb959f857
#
_cell.length_a   1.000
_cell.length_b   1.000
_cell.length_c   1.000
_cell.angle_alpha   90.00
_cell.angle_beta   90.00
_cell.angle_gamma   90.00
#
_symmetry.space_group_name_H-M   'P 1'
#
loop_
_entity.id
_entity.type
_entity.pdbx_description
1 polymer ?
#
loop_
_entity_poly.entity_id
_entity_poly.type
_entity_poly.pdbx_seq_one_letter_code
_entity_poly.pdbx_strand_id
1 'polypeptide(L)'
;MTGVQTCALPISQGVFGVISEQIIGMDLGRIFPRTDFSRIMGERKGASDSFILKDMIKREFLFTIVDIKLKGNFDGYVLSLNNTVDIQKNERQVRQNIYQKGKRRYFMFNDIIGDSAAISQAKFIGQRFADSDGPVLLIGDTGTGKEMFAQAIHAHSRRQEAAFVSVNCAAVPESLLESELFGYEEGAFTGARRGGKTGLVELAHGGTLFLDEIGEMPLRLQARLLRVLQDKVVTRLGSTRFVQVNVRIICATNRNLFAMARQGQFRQDLFYRINTLLLKIPSLEARREDIGPIVLAYLRRRSLTRPSKSWNSMTGPAMSGSCSTWWTGPSLWPGSL
;
A
#
# COMPACT_ATOMS: atom_id res chain seq x y z
N MET A 1 -13.81 22.25 -24.92
CA MET A 1 -13.51 20.85 -24.61
C MET A 1 -13.64 20.66 -23.10
N THR A 2 -14.55 20.05 -22.39
CA THR A 2 -15.32 19.02 -22.81
C THR A 2 -15.46 18.08 -21.63
N GLY A 3 -16.55 17.56 -21.41
CA GLY A 3 -17.05 16.93 -20.21
C GLY A 3 -16.16 15.89 -19.54
N VAL A 4 -16.19 15.87 -18.23
CA VAL A 4 -15.61 14.82 -17.38
C VAL A 4 -16.48 13.58 -17.48
N GLN A 5 -15.93 12.48 -18.02
CA GLN A 5 -16.53 11.16 -17.86
C GLN A 5 -15.86 10.48 -16.66
N THR A 6 -16.61 10.16 -15.62
CA THR A 6 -16.06 9.54 -14.42
C THR A 6 -16.41 8.07 -14.33
N CYS A 7 -15.40 7.23 -14.10
CA CYS A 7 -15.55 5.81 -13.75
C CYS A 7 -15.28 5.49 -12.28
N ALA A 8 -15.25 6.49 -11.35
CA ALA A 8 -14.88 6.24 -9.94
C ALA A 8 -15.86 6.90 -8.97
N LEU A 9 -16.85 6.15 -8.57
CA LEU A 9 -18.08 6.57 -7.92
C LEU A 9 -18.06 6.86 -6.40
N PRO A 10 -17.24 6.28 -5.53
CA PRO A 10 -17.37 6.56 -4.09
C PRO A 10 -16.60 7.80 -3.61
N ILE A 11 -15.60 8.27 -4.37
CA ILE A 11 -14.67 9.31 -3.93
C ILE A 11 -15.26 10.72 -4.10
N SER A 12 -16.08 10.93 -5.12
CA SER A 12 -16.64 12.25 -5.43
C SER A 12 -17.57 12.77 -4.33
N GLN A 13 -18.35 11.91 -3.71
CA GLN A 13 -19.28 12.28 -2.63
C GLN A 13 -18.56 12.68 -1.34
N GLY A 14 -17.48 11.95 -1.00
CA GLY A 14 -16.65 12.25 0.17
C GLY A 14 -15.74 13.48 0.01
N VAL A 15 -15.29 13.74 -1.21
CA VAL A 15 -14.32 14.82 -1.52
C VAL A 15 -15.01 16.13 -1.85
N PHE A 16 -16.06 16.10 -2.66
CA PHE A 16 -16.72 17.31 -3.16
C PHE A 16 -18.09 17.59 -2.52
N GLY A 17 -18.62 16.64 -1.73
CA GLY A 17 -19.99 16.76 -1.18
C GLY A 17 -21.09 16.70 -2.23
N VAL A 18 -20.75 16.31 -3.47
CA VAL A 18 -21.66 16.29 -4.64
C VAL A 18 -21.76 14.86 -5.16
N ILE A 19 -22.97 14.48 -5.55
CA ILE A 19 -23.23 13.15 -6.13
C ILE A 19 -22.52 13.07 -7.50
N SER A 20 -21.88 11.94 -7.80
CA SER A 20 -21.11 11.69 -9.03
C SER A 20 -21.85 12.05 -10.32
N GLU A 21 -23.16 11.83 -10.37
CA GLU A 21 -24.01 12.15 -11.51
C GLU A 21 -24.07 13.66 -11.80
N GLN A 22 -23.86 14.50 -10.81
CA GLN A 22 -23.86 15.97 -10.96
C GLN A 22 -22.54 16.53 -11.50
N ILE A 23 -21.46 15.74 -11.44
CA ILE A 23 -20.13 16.17 -11.91
C ILE A 23 -19.89 15.75 -13.36
N ILE A 24 -20.60 14.72 -13.83
CA ILE A 24 -20.47 14.24 -15.22
C ILE A 24 -20.88 15.35 -16.19
N GLY A 25 -20.00 15.69 -17.11
CA GLY A 25 -20.22 16.74 -18.10
C GLY A 25 -19.92 18.17 -17.62
N MET A 26 -19.52 18.36 -16.34
CA MET A 26 -19.10 19.67 -15.88
C MET A 26 -17.68 20.02 -16.34
N ASP A 27 -17.45 21.31 -16.58
CA ASP A 27 -16.12 21.84 -16.81
C ASP A 27 -15.29 21.83 -15.51
N LEU A 28 -14.03 21.38 -15.60
CA LEU A 28 -13.11 21.33 -14.46
C LEU A 28 -12.90 22.68 -13.77
N GLY A 29 -12.98 23.78 -14.54
CA GLY A 29 -12.90 25.14 -14.03
C GLY A 29 -14.05 25.51 -13.10
N ARG A 30 -15.22 24.86 -13.22
CA ARG A 30 -16.33 25.04 -12.27
C ARG A 30 -16.12 24.30 -10.98
N ILE A 31 -15.45 23.15 -11.03
CA ILE A 31 -15.14 22.33 -9.83
C ILE A 31 -13.96 22.97 -9.06
N PHE A 32 -13.00 23.53 -9.80
CA PHE A 32 -11.81 24.20 -9.23
C PHE A 32 -11.65 25.63 -9.79
N PRO A 33 -12.47 26.59 -9.38
CA PRO A 33 -12.55 27.91 -10.00
C PRO A 33 -11.30 28.79 -9.81
N ARG A 34 -10.35 28.36 -8.95
CA ARG A 34 -9.08 29.06 -8.72
C ARG A 34 -7.90 28.41 -9.46
N THR A 35 -8.16 27.41 -10.30
CA THR A 35 -7.12 26.65 -10.99
C THR A 35 -7.16 26.93 -12.47
N ASP A 36 -6.06 27.43 -13.00
CA ASP A 36 -5.86 27.59 -14.44
C ASP A 36 -5.39 26.27 -15.04
N PHE A 37 -6.35 25.44 -15.46
CA PHE A 37 -6.07 24.17 -16.10
C PHE A 37 -5.37 24.32 -17.44
N SER A 38 -5.59 25.43 -18.17
CA SER A 38 -4.92 25.67 -19.45
C SER A 38 -3.42 25.84 -19.25
N ARG A 39 -3.04 26.56 -18.20
CA ARG A 39 -1.65 26.71 -17.82
C ARG A 39 -1.03 25.38 -17.36
N ILE A 40 -1.71 24.64 -16.50
CA ILE A 40 -1.25 23.30 -16.02
C ILE A 40 -1.04 22.35 -17.20
N MET A 41 -1.95 22.33 -18.14
CA MET A 41 -1.83 21.49 -19.34
C MET A 41 -0.68 21.93 -20.26
N GLY A 42 -0.39 23.23 -20.32
CA GLY A 42 0.72 23.80 -21.12
C GLY A 42 2.12 23.60 -20.48
N GLU A 43 2.19 23.51 -19.16
CA GLU A 43 3.46 23.34 -18.41
C GLU A 43 3.87 21.87 -18.23
N ARG A 44 3.06 20.91 -18.70
CA ARG A 44 3.34 19.47 -18.58
C ARG A 44 4.59 19.06 -19.36
N LYS A 45 5.45 18.27 -18.69
CA LYS A 45 6.73 17.79 -19.25
C LYS A 45 6.74 16.29 -19.57
N GLY A 46 5.69 15.56 -19.22
CA GLY A 46 5.64 14.11 -19.38
C GLY A 46 4.25 13.52 -19.52
N ALA A 47 4.18 12.20 -19.70
CA ALA A 47 2.92 11.45 -19.80
C ALA A 47 2.17 11.34 -18.47
N SER A 48 2.84 11.66 -17.35
CA SER A 48 2.24 11.69 -16.01
C SER A 48 2.86 12.82 -15.21
N ASP A 49 2.05 13.77 -14.75
CA ASP A 49 2.46 14.90 -13.92
C ASP A 49 1.53 15.06 -12.71
N SER A 50 2.07 15.57 -11.60
CA SER A 50 1.32 15.77 -10.36
C SER A 50 1.43 17.21 -9.88
N PHE A 51 0.30 17.78 -9.47
CA PHE A 51 0.16 19.16 -9.00
C PHE A 51 -0.62 19.19 -7.68
N ILE A 52 -0.32 20.19 -6.83
CA ILE A 52 -1.13 20.43 -5.64
C ILE A 52 -2.12 21.54 -5.95
N LEU A 53 -3.41 21.22 -5.82
CA LEU A 53 -4.50 22.16 -6.04
C LEU A 53 -5.24 22.45 -4.74
N LYS A 54 -5.81 23.64 -4.61
CA LYS A 54 -6.66 24.06 -3.50
C LYS A 54 -8.09 24.25 -3.98
N ASP A 55 -9.03 23.63 -3.27
CA ASP A 55 -10.46 23.84 -3.53
C ASP A 55 -10.95 25.21 -2.97
N MET A 56 -12.25 25.46 -3.12
CA MET A 56 -12.89 26.71 -2.64
C MET A 56 -12.76 26.90 -1.12
N ILE A 57 -12.64 25.81 -0.35
CA ILE A 57 -12.55 25.79 1.11
C ILE A 57 -11.09 25.72 1.58
N LYS A 58 -10.11 25.95 0.68
CA LYS A 58 -8.65 25.86 0.91
C LYS A 58 -8.12 24.48 1.27
N ARG A 59 -8.85 23.39 1.01
CA ARG A 59 -8.32 22.02 1.15
C ARG A 59 -7.33 21.74 0.03
N GLU A 60 -6.24 21.08 0.35
CA GLU A 60 -5.18 20.74 -0.62
C GLU A 60 -5.40 19.32 -1.13
N PHE A 61 -5.36 19.17 -2.44
CA PHE A 61 -5.47 17.89 -3.15
C PHE A 61 -4.22 17.67 -4.00
N LEU A 62 -3.69 16.47 -3.96
CA LEU A 62 -2.70 16.02 -4.94
C LEU A 62 -3.46 15.59 -6.19
N PHE A 63 -3.24 16.32 -7.26
CA PHE A 63 -3.84 16.10 -8.55
C PHE A 63 -2.81 15.45 -9.47
N THR A 64 -3.09 14.25 -9.94
CA THR A 64 -2.23 13.55 -10.90
C THR A 64 -2.95 13.42 -12.22
N ILE A 65 -2.29 13.84 -13.30
CA ILE A 65 -2.80 13.77 -14.67
C ILE A 65 -1.98 12.74 -15.42
N VAL A 66 -2.65 11.76 -16.01
CA VAL A 66 -2.02 10.71 -16.83
C VAL A 66 -2.65 10.70 -18.21
N ASP A 67 -1.83 10.67 -19.26
CA ASP A 67 -2.30 10.58 -20.64
C ASP A 67 -2.88 9.20 -20.93
N ILE A 68 -4.06 9.16 -21.55
CA ILE A 68 -4.61 7.96 -22.16
C ILE A 68 -4.23 7.96 -23.63
N LYS A 69 -3.62 6.87 -24.09
CA LYS A 69 -3.32 6.63 -25.50
C LYS A 69 -3.99 5.34 -25.96
N LEU A 70 -4.84 5.43 -26.96
CA LEU A 70 -5.44 4.29 -27.63
C LEU A 70 -4.78 4.10 -28.99
N LYS A 71 -4.20 2.90 -29.21
CA LYS A 71 -3.47 2.56 -30.45
C LYS A 71 -2.38 3.57 -30.85
N GLY A 72 -1.72 4.19 -29.84
CA GLY A 72 -0.67 5.18 -30.05
C GLY A 72 -1.15 6.64 -30.22
N ASN A 73 -2.43 6.87 -30.41
CA ASN A 73 -3.02 8.22 -30.49
C ASN A 73 -3.51 8.70 -29.12
N PHE A 74 -3.34 9.98 -28.87
CA PHE A 74 -3.89 10.62 -27.67
C PHE A 74 -5.43 10.58 -27.71
N ASP A 75 -6.05 10.05 -26.64
CA ASP A 75 -7.49 9.88 -26.52
C ASP A 75 -8.07 10.71 -25.36
N GLY A 76 -7.27 11.01 -24.34
CA GLY A 76 -7.73 11.78 -23.19
C GLY A 76 -6.80 11.75 -22.00
N TYR A 77 -7.33 12.14 -20.84
CA TYR A 77 -6.61 12.16 -19.59
C TYR A 77 -7.34 11.38 -18.49
N VAL A 78 -6.61 10.66 -17.67
CA VAL A 78 -7.08 10.22 -16.35
C VAL A 78 -6.64 11.26 -15.32
N LEU A 79 -7.60 11.72 -14.54
CA LEU A 79 -7.36 12.64 -13.44
C LEU A 79 -7.58 11.88 -12.12
N SER A 80 -6.53 11.76 -11.32
CA SER A 80 -6.60 11.18 -9.98
C SER A 80 -6.50 12.30 -8.94
N LEU A 81 -7.43 12.29 -7.98
CA LEU A 81 -7.44 13.23 -6.86
C LEU A 81 -7.22 12.47 -5.55
N ASN A 82 -6.19 12.87 -4.84
CA ASN A 82 -5.92 12.38 -3.50
C ASN A 82 -5.96 13.54 -2.51
N ASN A 83 -6.77 13.41 -1.45
CA ASN A 83 -6.81 14.40 -0.39
C ASN A 83 -5.50 14.36 0.40
N THR A 84 -4.77 15.46 0.46
CA THR A 84 -3.52 15.54 1.21
C THR A 84 -3.71 15.34 2.71
N VAL A 85 -4.91 15.60 3.25
CA VAL A 85 -5.27 15.34 4.64
C VAL A 85 -5.33 13.84 4.94
N ASP A 86 -5.81 13.03 4.01
CA ASP A 86 -5.87 11.57 4.18
C ASP A 86 -4.48 10.95 4.07
N ILE A 87 -3.64 11.49 3.19
CA ILE A 87 -2.21 11.15 3.13
C ILE A 87 -1.54 11.52 4.46
N GLN A 88 -1.83 12.71 5.01
CA GLN A 88 -1.29 13.16 6.30
C GLN A 88 -1.85 12.38 7.50
N LYS A 89 -3.11 11.96 7.46
CA LYS A 89 -3.68 11.07 8.49
C LYS A 89 -3.02 9.70 8.47
N ASN A 90 -2.82 9.12 7.29
CA ASN A 90 -2.08 7.87 7.14
C ASN A 90 -0.63 8.03 7.63
N GLU A 91 0.03 9.15 7.34
CA GLU A 91 1.34 9.48 7.87
C GLU A 91 1.35 9.59 9.40
N ARG A 92 0.35 10.29 9.99
CA ARG A 92 0.20 10.38 11.46
C ARG A 92 -0.08 9.00 12.07
N GLN A 93 -0.92 8.18 11.44
CA GLN A 93 -1.19 6.82 11.91
C GLN A 93 0.05 5.93 11.83
N VAL A 94 0.82 6.00 10.75
CA VAL A 94 2.10 5.29 10.62
C VAL A 94 3.07 5.75 11.71
N ARG A 95 3.20 7.07 11.94
CA ARG A 95 4.06 7.62 13.01
C ARG A 95 3.54 7.25 14.40
N GLN A 96 2.24 7.38 14.67
CA GLN A 96 1.66 6.97 15.96
C GLN A 96 1.84 5.47 16.20
N ASN A 97 1.71 4.64 15.18
CA ASN A 97 1.94 3.20 15.26
C ASN A 97 3.42 2.85 15.51
N ILE A 98 4.35 3.65 14.98
CA ILE A 98 5.80 3.50 15.23
C ILE A 98 6.16 3.95 16.66
N TYR A 99 5.54 5.05 17.14
CA TYR A 99 5.80 5.59 18.48
C TYR A 99 5.09 4.83 19.61
N GLN A 100 4.04 4.04 19.32
CA GLN A 100 3.43 3.17 20.33
C GLN A 100 4.29 1.90 20.54
N LYS A 101 5.52 2.09 20.98
CA LYS A 101 6.36 1.02 21.53
C LYS A 101 5.57 0.29 22.63
N GLY A 102 5.32 -0.99 22.45
CA GLY A 102 4.91 -1.87 23.53
C GLY A 102 3.51 -2.44 23.51
N LYS A 103 2.63 -2.12 22.52
CA LYS A 103 1.26 -2.69 22.47
C LYS A 103 0.82 -3.26 21.13
N ARG A 104 1.67 -3.30 20.11
CA ARG A 104 1.27 -3.88 18.83
C ARG A 104 1.48 -5.39 18.88
N ARG A 105 0.40 -6.15 18.88
CA ARG A 105 0.44 -7.59 18.68
C ARG A 105 0.73 -7.83 17.20
N TYR A 106 1.96 -8.21 16.88
CA TYR A 106 2.32 -8.69 15.56
C TYR A 106 1.72 -10.07 15.32
N PHE A 107 1.47 -10.41 14.07
CA PHE A 107 1.15 -11.79 13.72
C PHE A 107 2.34 -12.68 14.05
N MET A 108 2.05 -13.82 14.68
CA MET A 108 3.00 -14.89 14.95
C MET A 108 2.81 -16.00 13.91
N PHE A 109 3.78 -16.91 13.76
CA PHE A 109 3.60 -18.05 12.85
C PHE A 109 2.38 -18.91 13.18
N ASN A 110 1.98 -18.96 14.46
CA ASN A 110 0.77 -19.65 14.90
C ASN A 110 -0.54 -18.95 14.49
N ASP A 111 -0.49 -17.66 14.18
CA ASP A 111 -1.65 -16.91 13.68
C ASP A 111 -1.89 -17.18 12.18
N ILE A 112 -0.91 -17.74 11.47
CA ILE A 112 -1.02 -18.15 10.06
C ILE A 112 -1.77 -19.46 10.00
N ILE A 113 -3.01 -19.40 9.54
CA ILE A 113 -3.92 -20.55 9.49
C ILE A 113 -3.52 -21.50 8.36
N GLY A 114 -3.52 -22.80 8.67
CA GLY A 114 -3.24 -23.89 7.76
C GLY A 114 -2.21 -24.85 8.33
N ASP A 115 -2.41 -26.14 8.01
CA ASP A 115 -1.58 -27.27 8.46
C ASP A 115 -1.11 -28.12 7.28
N SER A 116 -1.42 -27.75 6.04
CA SER A 116 -0.90 -28.42 4.85
C SER A 116 0.63 -28.45 4.85
N ALA A 117 1.21 -29.44 4.20
CA ALA A 117 2.67 -29.61 4.12
C ALA A 117 3.35 -28.35 3.54
N ALA A 118 2.72 -27.72 2.53
CA ALA A 118 3.24 -26.54 1.86
C ALA A 118 3.36 -25.33 2.79
N ILE A 119 2.30 -25.02 3.57
CA ILE A 119 2.33 -23.87 4.50
C ILE A 119 3.19 -24.15 5.72
N SER A 120 3.20 -25.42 6.20
CA SER A 120 4.04 -25.84 7.33
C SER A 120 5.53 -25.70 7.00
N GLN A 121 5.92 -26.09 5.78
CA GLN A 121 7.28 -25.88 5.29
C GLN A 121 7.63 -24.39 5.19
N ALA A 122 6.72 -23.56 4.66
CA ALA A 122 6.93 -22.12 4.59
C ALA A 122 7.10 -21.48 5.98
N LYS A 123 6.27 -21.87 6.96
CA LYS A 123 6.39 -21.45 8.37
C LYS A 123 7.76 -21.85 8.95
N PHE A 124 8.18 -23.10 8.76
CA PHE A 124 9.47 -23.60 9.24
C PHE A 124 10.65 -22.82 8.66
N ILE A 125 10.66 -22.57 7.34
CA ILE A 125 11.70 -21.77 6.69
C ILE A 125 11.68 -20.33 7.22
N GLY A 126 10.49 -19.73 7.36
CA GLY A 126 10.32 -18.39 7.90
C GLY A 126 10.86 -18.24 9.32
N GLN A 127 10.65 -19.25 10.19
CA GLN A 127 11.22 -19.29 11.54
C GLN A 127 12.75 -19.30 11.50
N ARG A 128 13.36 -20.12 10.66
CA ARG A 128 14.82 -20.15 10.50
C ARG A 128 15.37 -18.82 9.96
N PHE A 129 14.63 -18.14 9.07
CA PHE A 129 15.03 -16.82 8.58
C PHE A 129 14.94 -15.76 9.67
N ALA A 130 14.09 -15.93 10.69
CA ALA A 130 14.00 -14.99 11.81
C ALA A 130 15.32 -14.83 12.58
N ASP A 131 16.13 -15.89 12.69
CA ASP A 131 17.42 -15.88 13.40
C ASP A 131 18.51 -15.11 12.65
N SER A 132 18.31 -14.85 11.35
CA SER A 132 19.27 -14.14 10.50
C SER A 132 18.94 -12.65 10.38
N ASP A 133 19.95 -11.79 10.37
CA ASP A 133 19.81 -10.36 10.05
C ASP A 133 19.84 -10.05 8.54
N GLY A 134 20.01 -11.08 7.72
CA GLY A 134 20.01 -10.94 6.25
C GLY A 134 18.68 -10.44 5.71
N PRO A 135 18.72 -9.81 4.50
CA PRO A 135 17.49 -9.43 3.79
C PRO A 135 16.66 -10.67 3.44
N VAL A 136 15.34 -10.56 3.61
CA VAL A 136 14.39 -11.62 3.26
C VAL A 136 13.52 -11.17 2.09
N LEU A 137 13.38 -12.03 1.08
CA LEU A 137 12.47 -11.83 -0.04
C LEU A 137 11.32 -12.82 0.03
N LEU A 138 10.10 -12.30 0.21
CA LEU A 138 8.86 -13.07 0.20
C LEU A 138 8.25 -13.03 -1.20
N ILE A 139 8.07 -14.18 -1.83
CA ILE A 139 7.40 -14.29 -3.12
C ILE A 139 6.11 -15.07 -2.95
N GLY A 140 5.01 -14.55 -3.49
CA GLY A 140 3.70 -15.22 -3.47
C GLY A 140 2.64 -14.32 -4.09
N ASP A 141 1.55 -14.93 -4.53
CA ASP A 141 0.43 -14.24 -5.14
C ASP A 141 -0.21 -13.22 -4.19
N THR A 142 -0.98 -12.29 -4.75
CA THR A 142 -1.73 -11.32 -3.95
C THR A 142 -2.70 -12.06 -3.02
N GLY A 143 -2.75 -11.65 -1.74
CA GLY A 143 -3.64 -12.27 -0.75
C GLY A 143 -3.10 -13.53 -0.08
N THR A 144 -1.90 -14.04 -0.41
CA THR A 144 -1.31 -15.24 0.22
C THR A 144 -0.87 -15.05 1.67
N GLY A 145 -0.83 -13.81 2.16
CA GLY A 145 -0.45 -13.49 3.54
C GLY A 145 1.01 -13.06 3.70
N LYS A 146 1.65 -12.51 2.66
CA LYS A 146 3.06 -12.03 2.68
C LYS A 146 3.33 -11.12 3.89
N GLU A 147 2.42 -10.18 4.20
CA GLU A 147 2.56 -9.30 5.35
C GLU A 147 2.52 -10.05 6.69
N MET A 148 1.65 -11.06 6.83
CA MET A 148 1.60 -11.89 8.04
C MET A 148 2.93 -12.64 8.26
N PHE A 149 3.53 -13.17 7.18
CA PHE A 149 4.85 -13.78 7.24
C PHE A 149 5.94 -12.77 7.61
N ALA A 150 5.93 -11.56 7.05
CA ALA A 150 6.90 -10.52 7.39
C ALA A 150 6.82 -10.14 8.88
N GLN A 151 5.61 -9.96 9.41
CA GLN A 151 5.40 -9.68 10.84
C GLN A 151 5.82 -10.86 11.72
N ALA A 152 5.50 -12.10 11.33
CA ALA A 152 5.88 -13.30 12.07
C ALA A 152 7.41 -13.49 12.11
N ILE A 153 8.11 -13.24 11.00
CA ILE A 153 9.57 -13.26 10.94
C ILE A 153 10.17 -12.19 11.86
N HIS A 154 9.61 -10.98 11.87
CA HIS A 154 10.06 -9.92 12.77
C HIS A 154 9.82 -10.31 14.24
N ALA A 155 8.61 -10.77 14.57
CA ALA A 155 8.22 -11.14 15.94
C ALA A 155 9.03 -12.32 16.53
N HIS A 156 9.62 -13.17 15.68
CA HIS A 156 10.51 -14.25 16.10
C HIS A 156 12.00 -13.87 16.03
N SER A 157 12.32 -12.65 15.56
CA SER A 157 13.72 -12.22 15.42
C SER A 157 14.29 -11.64 16.69
N ARG A 158 15.62 -11.45 16.69
CA ARG A 158 16.31 -10.70 17.75
C ARG A 158 15.85 -9.24 17.86
N ARG A 159 15.10 -8.73 16.87
CA ARG A 159 14.59 -7.36 16.80
C ARG A 159 13.11 -7.25 17.16
N GLN A 160 12.52 -8.27 17.76
CA GLN A 160 11.08 -8.35 18.08
C GLN A 160 10.55 -7.17 18.89
N GLU A 161 11.41 -6.61 19.79
CA GLU A 161 11.05 -5.45 20.64
C GLU A 161 11.30 -4.10 19.94
N ALA A 162 11.90 -4.13 18.75
CA ALA A 162 12.20 -2.92 17.99
C ALA A 162 11.06 -2.57 17.02
N ALA A 163 11.20 -1.44 16.32
CA ALA A 163 10.18 -0.98 15.37
C ALA A 163 10.04 -1.92 14.17
N PHE A 164 8.80 -2.26 13.80
CA PHE A 164 8.45 -2.82 12.50
C PHE A 164 7.75 -1.75 11.68
N VAL A 165 8.41 -1.28 10.65
CA VAL A 165 7.92 -0.21 9.75
C VAL A 165 7.54 -0.84 8.43
N SER A 166 6.28 -0.71 8.04
CA SER A 166 5.78 -1.26 6.77
C SER A 166 5.42 -0.14 5.79
N VAL A 167 5.72 -0.35 4.52
CA VAL A 167 5.29 0.49 3.41
C VAL A 167 4.95 -0.36 2.21
N ASN A 168 3.83 -0.04 1.55
CA ASN A 168 3.45 -0.64 0.28
C ASN A 168 3.90 0.30 -0.85
N CYS A 169 4.82 -0.19 -1.70
CA CYS A 169 5.41 0.61 -2.78
C CYS A 169 4.41 0.93 -3.91
N ALA A 170 3.36 0.13 -4.07
CA ALA A 170 2.32 0.36 -5.08
C ALA A 170 1.26 1.37 -4.64
N ALA A 171 1.06 1.54 -3.31
CA ALA A 171 -0.01 2.37 -2.78
C ALA A 171 0.32 3.86 -2.73
N VAL A 172 1.57 4.24 -2.99
CA VAL A 172 2.07 5.61 -2.82
C VAL A 172 2.66 6.11 -4.14
N PRO A 173 2.28 7.31 -4.64
CA PRO A 173 2.91 7.93 -5.80
C PRO A 173 4.43 8.04 -5.63
N GLU A 174 5.20 7.93 -6.73
CA GLU A 174 6.66 7.87 -6.72
C GLU A 174 7.33 9.02 -5.93
N SER A 175 6.90 10.27 -6.16
CA SER A 175 7.46 11.45 -5.50
C SER A 175 7.22 11.45 -3.98
N LEU A 176 6.07 10.92 -3.55
CA LEU A 176 5.74 10.76 -2.14
C LEU A 176 6.49 9.57 -1.54
N LEU A 177 6.62 8.46 -2.27
CA LEU A 177 7.34 7.28 -1.81
C LEU A 177 8.80 7.62 -1.50
N GLU A 178 9.45 8.45 -2.33
CA GLU A 178 10.82 8.91 -2.10
C GLU A 178 10.93 9.70 -0.78
N SER A 179 10.06 10.70 -0.61
CA SER A 179 10.04 11.54 0.59
C SER A 179 9.61 10.78 1.85
N GLU A 180 8.74 9.77 1.74
CA GLU A 180 8.37 8.89 2.85
C GLU A 180 9.54 7.99 3.26
N LEU A 181 10.16 7.29 2.31
CA LEU A 181 11.22 6.32 2.61
C LEU A 181 12.48 7.01 3.15
N PHE A 182 12.93 8.07 2.48
CA PHE A 182 14.25 8.65 2.76
C PHE A 182 14.20 9.96 3.54
N GLY A 183 13.01 10.57 3.67
CA GLY A 183 12.87 11.87 4.32
C GLY A 183 13.40 13.04 3.48
N TYR A 184 13.26 14.25 4.00
CA TYR A 184 13.74 15.47 3.36
C TYR A 184 14.15 16.52 4.38
N GLU A 185 15.08 17.40 3.99
CA GLU A 185 15.45 18.61 4.74
C GLU A 185 14.50 19.77 4.37
N GLU A 186 14.47 20.78 5.24
CA GLU A 186 13.72 22.01 4.96
C GLU A 186 14.19 22.63 3.64
N GLY A 187 13.23 23.02 2.79
CA GLY A 187 13.54 23.62 1.49
C GLY A 187 13.93 22.66 0.36
N ALA A 188 13.87 21.33 0.58
CA ALA A 188 14.22 20.34 -0.44
C ALA A 188 13.36 20.41 -1.71
N PHE A 189 12.13 20.90 -1.58
CA PHE A 189 11.19 21.15 -2.69
C PHE A 189 10.11 22.16 -2.26
N THR A 190 9.37 22.70 -3.24
CA THR A 190 8.24 23.60 -2.99
C THR A 190 7.15 22.91 -2.18
N GLY A 191 6.90 23.39 -0.95
CA GLY A 191 5.96 22.75 -0.01
C GLY A 191 6.60 21.83 1.03
N ALA A 192 7.95 21.72 1.07
CA ALA A 192 8.66 21.07 2.17
C ALA A 192 8.33 21.77 3.50
N ARG A 193 8.02 20.95 4.54
CA ARG A 193 7.71 21.50 5.87
C ARG A 193 8.93 22.15 6.50
N ARG A 194 8.69 23.21 7.30
CA ARG A 194 9.72 23.76 8.20
C ARG A 194 10.21 22.66 9.15
N GLY A 195 11.54 22.49 9.23
CA GLY A 195 12.17 21.42 10.01
C GLY A 195 12.30 20.07 9.28
N GLY A 196 11.89 19.98 8.01
CA GLY A 196 12.04 18.75 7.20
C GLY A 196 11.18 17.57 7.67
N LYS A 197 11.55 16.37 7.26
CA LYS A 197 10.88 15.11 7.63
C LYS A 197 11.86 13.95 7.74
N THR A 198 11.79 13.20 8.85
CA THR A 198 12.52 11.94 9.01
C THR A 198 11.90 10.86 8.15
N GLY A 199 12.72 10.11 7.39
CA GLY A 199 12.28 9.02 6.53
C GLY A 199 11.99 7.71 7.29
N LEU A 200 11.19 6.83 6.66
CA LEU A 200 10.85 5.51 7.23
C LEU A 200 12.07 4.62 7.44
N VAL A 201 13.10 4.75 6.61
CA VAL A 201 14.39 4.05 6.79
C VAL A 201 15.06 4.45 8.10
N GLU A 202 15.09 5.75 8.42
CA GLU A 202 15.64 6.22 9.70
C GLU A 202 14.78 5.78 10.88
N LEU A 203 13.45 5.83 10.74
CA LEU A 203 12.50 5.40 11.78
C LEU A 203 12.59 3.89 12.08
N ALA A 204 13.00 3.09 11.10
CA ALA A 204 13.24 1.65 11.26
C ALA A 204 14.60 1.32 11.87
N HIS A 205 15.39 2.33 12.26
CA HIS A 205 16.73 2.10 12.86
C HIS A 205 16.65 1.18 14.08
N GLY A 206 17.52 0.18 14.13
CA GLY A 206 17.50 -0.88 15.15
C GLY A 206 16.44 -1.95 14.94
N GLY A 207 15.47 -1.73 14.05
CA GLY A 207 14.30 -2.58 13.80
C GLY A 207 14.28 -3.21 12.41
N THR A 208 13.06 -3.34 11.87
CA THR A 208 12.78 -3.97 10.57
C THR A 208 11.97 -3.03 9.69
N LEU A 209 12.39 -2.89 8.43
CA LEU A 209 11.65 -2.22 7.36
C LEU A 209 11.05 -3.29 6.44
N PHE A 210 9.72 -3.31 6.32
CA PHE A 210 8.99 -4.16 5.39
C PHE A 210 8.56 -3.37 4.17
N LEU A 211 9.02 -3.81 2.99
CA LEU A 211 8.72 -3.22 1.68
C LEU A 211 7.79 -4.17 0.92
N ASP A 212 6.49 -3.88 0.96
CA ASP A 212 5.52 -4.65 0.19
C ASP A 212 5.49 -4.17 -1.26
N GLU A 213 5.23 -5.09 -2.19
CA GLU A 213 5.22 -4.89 -3.64
C GLU A 213 6.50 -4.16 -4.13
N ILE A 214 7.67 -4.68 -3.73
CA ILE A 214 8.98 -4.09 -4.08
C ILE A 214 9.20 -3.98 -5.61
N GLY A 215 8.53 -4.83 -6.39
CA GLY A 215 8.58 -4.78 -7.86
C GLY A 215 7.98 -3.51 -8.46
N GLU A 216 7.18 -2.75 -7.70
CA GLU A 216 6.60 -1.47 -8.13
C GLU A 216 7.51 -0.27 -7.82
N MET A 217 8.64 -0.50 -7.13
CA MET A 217 9.55 0.57 -6.76
C MET A 217 10.26 1.14 -8.00
N PRO A 218 10.21 2.46 -8.25
CA PRO A 218 10.92 3.10 -9.35
C PRO A 218 12.44 2.88 -9.29
N LEU A 219 13.09 2.76 -10.45
CA LEU A 219 14.53 2.49 -10.59
C LEU A 219 15.41 3.46 -9.80
N ARG A 220 15.01 4.73 -9.73
CA ARG A 220 15.72 5.76 -8.97
C ARG A 220 15.75 5.43 -7.47
N LEU A 221 14.62 4.96 -6.92
CA LEU A 221 14.50 4.61 -5.51
C LEU A 221 15.21 3.28 -5.19
N GLN A 222 15.23 2.35 -6.15
CA GLN A 222 15.98 1.11 -6.05
C GLN A 222 17.49 1.38 -5.84
N ALA A 223 18.06 2.38 -6.53
CA ALA A 223 19.46 2.77 -6.35
C ALA A 223 19.74 3.31 -4.94
N ARG A 224 18.80 4.07 -4.37
CA ARG A 224 18.92 4.59 -3.00
C ARG A 224 18.77 3.48 -1.95
N LEU A 225 17.83 2.55 -2.16
CA LEU A 225 17.64 1.39 -1.30
C LEU A 225 18.89 0.49 -1.28
N LEU A 226 19.54 0.33 -2.44
CA LEU A 226 20.79 -0.43 -2.53
C LEU A 226 21.87 0.14 -1.61
N ARG A 227 22.04 1.47 -1.56
CA ARG A 227 22.98 2.13 -0.63
C ARG A 227 22.64 1.84 0.84
N VAL A 228 21.35 1.85 1.20
CA VAL A 228 20.93 1.48 2.57
C VAL A 228 21.34 0.04 2.89
N LEU A 229 21.21 -0.88 1.93
CA LEU A 229 21.58 -2.29 2.11
C LEU A 229 23.09 -2.52 2.19
N GLN A 230 23.87 -1.76 1.39
CA GLN A 230 25.32 -1.93 1.29
C GLN A 230 26.06 -1.12 2.33
N ASP A 231 25.81 0.19 2.34
CA ASP A 231 26.61 1.15 3.10
C ASP A 231 26.03 1.41 4.50
N LYS A 232 24.81 0.93 4.76
CA LYS A 232 24.06 1.19 6.01
C LYS A 232 23.90 2.69 6.29
N VAL A 233 23.74 3.49 5.23
CA VAL A 233 23.52 4.92 5.32
C VAL A 233 22.29 5.35 4.51
N VAL A 234 21.65 6.41 4.97
CA VAL A 234 20.58 7.09 4.26
C VAL A 234 20.90 8.57 4.13
N THR A 235 20.49 9.17 3.00
CA THR A 235 20.62 10.62 2.74
C THR A 235 19.22 11.15 2.51
N ARG A 236 18.83 12.20 3.23
CA ARG A 236 17.56 12.90 3.03
C ARG A 236 17.55 13.66 1.71
N LEU A 237 16.38 13.90 1.16
CA LEU A 237 16.21 14.78 0.00
C LEU A 237 16.66 16.21 0.35
N GLY A 238 17.40 16.83 -0.56
CA GLY A 238 17.96 18.17 -0.34
C GLY A 238 19.18 18.23 0.60
N SER A 239 19.64 17.08 1.12
CA SER A 239 20.80 17.00 2.01
C SER A 239 21.97 16.27 1.38
N THR A 240 23.19 16.64 1.76
CA THR A 240 24.41 15.88 1.49
C THR A 240 24.88 15.06 2.69
N ARG A 241 24.18 15.17 3.82
CA ARG A 241 24.54 14.51 5.08
C ARG A 241 24.14 13.05 5.06
N PHE A 242 25.07 12.16 5.39
CA PHE A 242 24.82 10.73 5.59
C PHE A 242 24.38 10.45 7.02
N VAL A 243 23.29 9.70 7.17
CA VAL A 243 22.79 9.21 8.46
C VAL A 243 23.01 7.70 8.52
N GLN A 244 23.75 7.24 9.52
CA GLN A 244 23.99 5.82 9.77
C GLN A 244 22.71 5.13 10.22
N VAL A 245 22.36 3.99 9.60
CA VAL A 245 21.17 3.21 9.92
C VAL A 245 21.51 1.72 10.03
N ASN A 246 20.94 1.07 11.03
CA ASN A 246 20.99 -0.39 11.17
C ASN A 246 19.57 -0.94 11.04
N VAL A 247 19.17 -1.27 9.80
CA VAL A 247 17.82 -1.71 9.48
C VAL A 247 17.87 -3.10 8.86
N ARG A 248 17.05 -4.03 9.36
CA ARG A 248 16.76 -5.29 8.71
C ARG A 248 15.70 -5.06 7.65
N ILE A 249 15.88 -5.60 6.44
CA ILE A 249 14.95 -5.41 5.33
C ILE A 249 14.25 -6.71 5.01
N ILE A 250 12.91 -6.66 4.94
CA ILE A 250 12.05 -7.73 4.42
C ILE A 250 11.31 -7.15 3.23
N CYS A 251 11.43 -7.78 2.06
CA CYS A 251 10.73 -7.39 0.84
C CYS A 251 9.65 -8.40 0.49
N ALA A 252 8.56 -7.95 -0.11
CA ALA A 252 7.53 -8.84 -0.64
C ALA A 252 7.15 -8.44 -2.07
N THR A 253 6.79 -9.42 -2.90
CA THR A 253 6.31 -9.19 -4.26
C THR A 253 5.54 -10.40 -4.79
N ASN A 254 4.63 -10.15 -5.74
CA ASN A 254 4.01 -11.15 -6.59
C ASN A 254 4.68 -11.23 -7.97
N ARG A 255 5.60 -10.29 -8.30
CA ARG A 255 6.26 -10.21 -9.61
C ARG A 255 7.52 -11.05 -9.68
N ASN A 256 7.88 -11.46 -10.89
CA ASN A 256 9.15 -12.11 -11.17
C ASN A 256 10.27 -11.06 -11.32
N LEU A 257 10.92 -10.72 -10.18
CA LEU A 257 12.00 -9.72 -10.16
C LEU A 257 13.19 -10.09 -11.05
N PHE A 258 13.49 -11.40 -11.25
CA PHE A 258 14.56 -11.84 -12.13
C PHE A 258 14.27 -11.48 -13.59
N ALA A 259 13.03 -11.74 -14.06
CA ALA A 259 12.62 -11.35 -15.40
C ALA A 259 12.64 -9.82 -15.56
N MET A 260 12.15 -9.07 -14.56
CA MET A 260 12.18 -7.61 -14.56
C MET A 260 13.61 -7.05 -14.61
N ALA A 261 14.54 -7.69 -13.90
CA ALA A 261 15.96 -7.28 -13.93
C ALA A 261 16.57 -7.49 -15.31
N ARG A 262 16.26 -8.59 -16.01
CA ARG A 262 16.69 -8.82 -17.40
C ARG A 262 16.08 -7.82 -18.38
N GLN A 263 14.90 -7.30 -18.12
CA GLN A 263 14.21 -6.30 -18.94
C GLN A 263 14.59 -4.85 -18.59
N GLY A 264 15.49 -4.64 -17.62
CA GLY A 264 15.89 -3.30 -17.17
C GLY A 264 14.85 -2.57 -16.33
N GLN A 265 13.74 -3.25 -15.91
CA GLN A 265 12.68 -2.70 -15.07
C GLN A 265 13.00 -2.79 -13.58
N PHE A 266 13.98 -3.62 -13.21
CA PHE A 266 14.51 -3.75 -11.87
C PHE A 266 16.04 -3.81 -11.93
N ARG A 267 16.73 -3.22 -10.95
CA ARG A 267 18.20 -3.24 -10.93
C ARG A 267 18.70 -4.62 -10.55
N GLN A 268 19.63 -5.14 -11.32
CA GLN A 268 20.22 -6.47 -11.12
C GLN A 268 21.02 -6.54 -9.80
N ASP A 269 21.75 -5.46 -9.46
CA ASP A 269 22.53 -5.37 -8.23
C ASP A 269 21.64 -5.41 -6.98
N LEU A 270 20.50 -4.70 -7.00
CA LEU A 270 19.52 -4.75 -5.92
C LEU A 270 18.87 -6.14 -5.81
N PHE A 271 18.49 -6.74 -6.95
CA PHE A 271 17.91 -8.09 -6.96
C PHE A 271 18.80 -9.10 -6.22
N TYR A 272 20.07 -9.19 -6.56
CA TYR A 272 20.97 -10.12 -5.88
C TYR A 272 21.18 -9.80 -4.40
N ARG A 273 21.08 -8.54 -4.02
CA ARG A 273 21.24 -8.11 -2.63
C ARG A 273 20.04 -8.45 -1.75
N ILE A 274 18.79 -8.34 -2.27
CA ILE A 274 17.57 -8.68 -1.53
C ILE A 274 17.21 -10.17 -1.61
N ASN A 275 17.65 -10.88 -2.64
CA ASN A 275 17.39 -12.30 -2.85
C ASN A 275 18.36 -13.22 -2.07
N THR A 276 18.74 -12.81 -0.86
CA THR A 276 19.66 -13.58 -0.02
C THR A 276 18.93 -14.71 0.71
N LEU A 277 17.77 -14.41 1.29
CA LEU A 277 16.90 -15.38 1.96
C LEU A 277 15.55 -15.37 1.25
N LEU A 278 15.33 -16.36 0.40
CA LEU A 278 14.12 -16.46 -0.42
C LEU A 278 13.08 -17.36 0.25
N LEU A 279 11.89 -16.83 0.52
CA LEU A 279 10.73 -17.59 0.98
C LEU A 279 9.60 -17.49 -0.03
N LYS A 280 9.22 -18.64 -0.59
CA LYS A 280 8.04 -18.77 -1.44
C LYS A 280 6.83 -19.11 -0.57
N ILE A 281 5.81 -18.26 -0.59
CA ILE A 281 4.56 -18.49 0.12
C ILE A 281 3.60 -19.18 -0.84
N PRO A 282 3.07 -20.37 -0.49
CA PRO A 282 2.21 -21.13 -1.39
C PRO A 282 0.89 -20.39 -1.65
N SER A 283 0.42 -20.45 -2.90
CA SER A 283 -0.92 -19.98 -3.27
C SER A 283 -1.99 -20.83 -2.58
N LEU A 284 -3.22 -20.31 -2.50
CA LEU A 284 -4.31 -21.08 -1.89
C LEU A 284 -4.63 -22.35 -2.70
N GLU A 285 -4.37 -22.34 -4.00
CA GLU A 285 -4.52 -23.49 -4.87
C GLU A 285 -3.55 -24.63 -4.51
N ALA A 286 -2.32 -24.31 -4.11
CA ALA A 286 -1.31 -25.27 -3.68
C ALA A 286 -1.53 -25.81 -2.25
N ARG A 287 -2.53 -25.25 -1.53
CA ARG A 287 -2.89 -25.64 -0.16
C ARG A 287 -4.41 -25.73 0.04
N ARG A 288 -5.11 -26.39 -0.86
CA ARG A 288 -6.60 -26.49 -0.86
C ARG A 288 -7.15 -27.06 0.45
N GLU A 289 -6.39 -27.92 1.12
CA GLU A 289 -6.71 -28.48 2.44
C GLU A 289 -6.93 -27.41 3.52
N ASP A 290 -6.25 -26.27 3.39
CA ASP A 290 -6.32 -25.15 4.35
C ASP A 290 -7.54 -24.24 4.15
N ILE A 291 -8.29 -24.39 3.04
CA ILE A 291 -9.44 -23.52 2.73
C ILE A 291 -10.51 -23.63 3.83
N GLY A 292 -10.86 -24.86 4.24
CA GLY A 292 -11.84 -25.10 5.31
C GLY A 292 -11.46 -24.41 6.63
N PRO A 293 -10.27 -24.67 7.18
CA PRO A 293 -9.76 -23.98 8.37
C PRO A 293 -9.75 -22.45 8.26
N ILE A 294 -9.35 -21.89 7.11
CA ILE A 294 -9.33 -20.44 6.88
C ILE A 294 -10.76 -19.86 6.94
N VAL A 295 -11.71 -20.49 6.25
CA VAL A 295 -13.12 -20.05 6.25
C VAL A 295 -13.71 -20.11 7.65
N LEU A 296 -13.49 -21.19 8.38
CA LEU A 296 -13.99 -21.36 9.75
C LEU A 296 -13.43 -20.30 10.69
N ALA A 297 -12.14 -19.99 10.58
CA ALA A 297 -11.53 -18.95 11.40
C ALA A 297 -12.07 -17.56 11.07
N TYR A 298 -12.32 -17.28 9.80
CA TYR A 298 -12.94 -16.03 9.35
C TYR A 298 -14.37 -15.87 9.92
N LEU A 299 -15.19 -16.93 9.84
CA LEU A 299 -16.55 -16.91 10.35
C LEU A 299 -16.59 -16.75 11.88
N ARG A 300 -15.70 -17.41 12.61
CA ARG A 300 -15.58 -17.26 14.08
C ARG A 300 -15.24 -15.81 14.47
N ARG A 301 -14.31 -15.17 13.79
CA ARG A 301 -13.99 -13.74 14.04
C ARG A 301 -15.19 -12.82 13.81
N ARG A 302 -15.99 -13.11 12.79
CA ARG A 302 -17.17 -12.30 12.44
C ARG A 302 -18.33 -12.50 13.39
N SER A 303 -18.51 -13.68 13.97
CA SER A 303 -19.53 -13.94 15.00
C SER A 303 -19.21 -13.26 16.34
N LEU A 304 -17.93 -13.10 16.68
CA LEU A 304 -17.49 -12.42 17.91
C LEU A 304 -17.57 -10.89 17.80
N THR A 305 -17.62 -10.33 16.59
CA THR A 305 -17.75 -8.88 16.37
C THR A 305 -19.19 -8.39 16.19
N ARG A 306 -20.18 -9.27 16.16
CA ARG A 306 -21.60 -8.85 16.25
C ARG A 306 -21.91 -8.52 17.71
N PRO A 307 -22.30 -7.26 18.05
CA PRO A 307 -22.89 -6.99 19.35
C PRO A 307 -24.13 -7.87 19.46
N SER A 308 -24.24 -8.60 20.57
CA SER A 308 -25.43 -9.37 20.94
C SER A 308 -26.59 -8.37 21.13
N LYS A 309 -27.28 -8.01 20.05
CA LYS A 309 -28.64 -7.48 20.20
C LYS A 309 -29.48 -8.65 20.62
N SER A 310 -29.83 -8.65 21.92
CA SER A 310 -30.80 -9.57 22.48
C SER A 310 -32.10 -9.50 21.66
N TRP A 311 -32.42 -10.58 20.99
CA TRP A 311 -33.67 -10.77 20.24
C TRP A 311 -34.90 -10.93 21.16
N ASN A 312 -34.79 -10.59 22.43
CA ASN A 312 -35.85 -10.83 23.44
C ASN A 312 -36.79 -9.66 23.71
N SER A 313 -36.90 -8.66 22.81
CA SER A 313 -37.87 -7.59 23.01
C SER A 313 -38.49 -7.09 21.70
N MET A 314 -39.08 -7.99 20.90
CA MET A 314 -40.06 -7.61 19.89
C MET A 314 -41.18 -8.64 19.85
N THR A 315 -42.07 -8.57 20.87
CA THR A 315 -43.45 -8.99 20.73
C THR A 315 -44.22 -7.83 20.11
N GLY A 316 -44.38 -7.87 18.80
CA GLY A 316 -45.29 -7.00 18.04
C GLY A 316 -46.04 -7.88 17.01
N PRO A 317 -47.29 -7.54 16.66
CA PRO A 317 -48.26 -8.48 16.09
C PRO A 317 -47.94 -8.92 14.66
N ALA A 318 -48.33 -10.15 14.39
CA ALA A 318 -48.22 -10.84 13.12
C ALA A 318 -48.70 -9.99 11.93
N MET A 319 -47.83 -9.91 10.89
CA MET A 319 -48.25 -9.66 9.52
C MET A 319 -47.81 -10.82 8.64
N SER A 320 -48.81 -11.55 8.15
CA SER A 320 -48.73 -12.52 7.09
C SER A 320 -48.34 -11.81 5.80
N GLY A 321 -47.20 -12.16 5.22
CA GLY A 321 -46.76 -11.63 3.96
C GLY A 321 -45.65 -12.51 3.40
N SER A 322 -45.98 -13.23 2.33
CA SER A 322 -45.20 -14.10 1.47
C SER A 322 -43.69 -13.92 1.46
N CYS A 323 -43.01 -15.01 1.80
CA CYS A 323 -41.57 -15.22 1.68
C CYS A 323 -41.19 -15.48 0.21
N SER A 324 -40.81 -14.44 -0.53
CA SER A 324 -40.09 -14.58 -1.80
C SER A 324 -39.49 -13.21 -2.15
N THR A 325 -38.23 -12.99 -1.82
CA THR A 325 -37.28 -12.03 -2.41
C THR A 325 -36.23 -11.60 -1.37
N TRP A 326 -35.26 -12.44 -1.11
CA TRP A 326 -33.99 -12.00 -0.51
C TRP A 326 -32.87 -12.96 -0.92
N TRP A 327 -32.51 -12.91 -2.21
CA TRP A 327 -31.23 -13.41 -2.70
C TRP A 327 -30.82 -12.69 -3.98
N THR A 328 -30.26 -11.48 -3.82
CA THR A 328 -29.43 -10.86 -4.84
C THR A 328 -28.19 -10.34 -4.16
N GLY A 329 -27.24 -11.25 -3.92
CA GLY A 329 -25.86 -10.90 -3.64
C GLY A 329 -25.09 -10.90 -4.97
N PRO A 330 -24.06 -10.04 -5.13
CA PRO A 330 -23.37 -9.88 -6.40
C PRO A 330 -22.63 -11.16 -6.77
N SER A 331 -22.91 -11.64 -7.96
CA SER A 331 -22.22 -12.71 -8.68
C SER A 331 -20.76 -12.30 -8.93
N LEU A 332 -19.85 -12.93 -8.20
CA LEU A 332 -18.41 -12.92 -8.52
C LEU A 332 -18.02 -14.31 -9.01
N TRP A 333 -18.28 -14.57 -10.30
CA TRP A 333 -17.55 -15.56 -11.09
C TRP A 333 -17.71 -15.22 -12.56
N PRO A 334 -16.66 -14.79 -13.30
CA PRO A 334 -16.67 -14.93 -14.74
C PRO A 334 -16.25 -16.35 -15.06
N GLY A 335 -17.20 -17.09 -15.64
CA GLY A 335 -16.97 -18.40 -16.21
C GLY A 335 -16.20 -18.30 -17.52
N SER A 336 -15.46 -19.35 -17.75
CA SER A 336 -15.16 -20.06 -19.00
C SER A 336 -15.26 -19.29 -20.33
N LEU A 337 -14.17 -19.00 -20.97
CA LEU A 337 -13.65 -19.58 -22.23
C LEU A 337 -12.23 -19.11 -22.43
#